data_566e4c115e1aa0619c2d5cbc81d9f33c
#
_entry.id   566e4c115e1aa0619c2d5cbc81d9f33c
#
_cell.length_a   1.000
_cell.length_b   1.000
_cell.length_c   1.000
_cell.angle_alpha   90.00
_cell.angle_beta   90.00
_cell.angle_gamma   90.00
#
_symmetry.space_group_name_H-M   'P 1'
#
loop_
_entity.id
_entity.type
_entity.pdbx_description
1 polymer ?
#
loop_
_entity_poly.entity_id
_entity_poly.type
_entity_poly.pdbx_seq_one_letter_code
_entity_poly.pdbx_strand_id
1 'polypeptide(L)'
;MKKLKKSFILFYPAVLLLCLAFSFAAGAESSYFSGDFRYRILNNGTAEITEYTGANSEVEIPEAIDLLNVSALGAHCFSGNETLEKVSFPRSLVSIGSFCFAGCRNLAEAVIPDNVSFLGKNAFENCSSLEKISLSASLKTIGEGTFKNCLMLDGVTVPEGVASVEKSAFEGCLVLGKITFPKTLRRIENRAFFGCSRLGAIVLPDALEELGDLAFAETECAFVSCPPALKRVGYNPFFGAPLSYNQNLNGIYWGGWLIGYEDFPNGTDGEDIFIRKGTTGIAAHVFSPENEICSPYYLRSVVIPDTVKYIGESAFEKSRFSELRLPDSVLEIGDGAFQSCDYLKKITLSKNLRRIGSMAFANCGILTSVSIPDSVQSIGSNAFYRTFAVDSQKTAVKYIDGWVVAAPALQGRLTLKKDVRGICEDAFLSFEKELTVFKGAKHISSHAFGYCKSGGNYLKLKNFILVCEKNSAAHKFALKNGLKFRIICLHENLSGWITDKKATASSAGSRHKSCLDCKKVIRTEKIPIKKCAAPVLSRAVKTKSVVKVTWKKTAGAKSFVVLRKTGKGKWKSIGTTTKTSFVDRKAKKGVKYTYTVRAKNAAGLSPYSKKGVSCKL
;
A
#
# COMPACT_ATOMS: atom_id res chain seq x y z
N MET A 1 66.84 19.26 -53.39
CA MET A 1 65.67 20.13 -53.13
C MET A 1 64.46 19.27 -52.85
N LYS A 2 63.70 19.63 -51.82
CA LYS A 2 62.37 19.17 -51.37
C LYS A 2 62.35 17.95 -50.44
N LYS A 3 62.46 18.26 -49.17
CA LYS A 3 61.55 18.06 -48.01
C LYS A 3 60.88 16.70 -47.89
N LEU A 4 61.44 15.82 -47.03
CA LEU A 4 60.78 14.77 -46.33
C LEU A 4 60.12 15.35 -45.07
N LYS A 5 58.81 15.29 -44.98
CA LYS A 5 58.03 15.52 -43.74
C LYS A 5 57.88 14.21 -43.01
N LYS A 6 58.29 14.23 -41.74
CA LYS A 6 58.08 13.17 -40.75
C LYS A 6 56.58 12.93 -40.55
N SER A 7 56.12 11.70 -40.74
CA SER A 7 54.88 11.19 -40.20
C SER A 7 55.22 10.37 -38.96
N PHE A 8 54.95 10.91 -37.78
CA PHE A 8 54.85 10.12 -36.53
C PHE A 8 53.47 9.49 -36.52
N ILE A 9 53.44 8.20 -36.58
CA ILE A 9 52.27 7.35 -36.61
C ILE A 9 51.75 7.26 -35.20
N LEU A 10 50.51 7.77 -35.03
CA LEU A 10 49.62 7.39 -33.94
C LEU A 10 49.23 5.90 -34.11
N PHE A 11 49.82 5.04 -33.32
CA PHE A 11 49.45 3.63 -33.24
C PHE A 11 48.96 3.32 -31.80
N TYR A 12 47.93 4.00 -31.30
CA TYR A 12 47.43 3.67 -29.96
C TYR A 12 45.96 3.97 -29.64
N PRO A 13 45.00 4.06 -30.57
CA PRO A 13 43.63 3.84 -30.14
C PRO A 13 42.88 2.72 -30.87
N ALA A 14 43.44 2.10 -31.91
CA ALA A 14 42.69 1.10 -32.69
C ALA A 14 42.67 -0.30 -32.06
N VAL A 15 43.59 -0.64 -31.16
CA VAL A 15 43.61 -1.95 -30.49
C VAL A 15 42.64 -2.00 -29.31
N LEU A 16 42.34 -0.84 -28.68
CA LEU A 16 41.36 -0.80 -27.58
C LEU A 16 39.90 -0.79 -28.06
N LEU A 17 39.64 -0.42 -29.31
CA LEU A 17 38.26 -0.45 -29.86
C LEU A 17 37.91 -1.79 -30.52
N LEU A 18 38.88 -2.68 -30.80
CA LEU A 18 38.59 -4.00 -31.38
C LEU A 18 38.24 -5.07 -30.35
N CYS A 19 38.48 -4.84 -29.06
CA CYS A 19 38.05 -5.73 -27.98
C CYS A 19 36.62 -5.45 -27.49
N LEU A 20 35.96 -4.37 -27.96
CA LEU A 20 34.57 -4.03 -27.54
C LEU A 20 33.47 -4.48 -28.52
N ALA A 21 33.85 -5.18 -29.61
CA ALA A 21 32.88 -5.66 -30.60
C ALA A 21 32.74 -7.18 -30.62
N PHE A 22 32.76 -7.85 -29.46
CA PHE A 22 32.29 -9.24 -29.36
C PHE A 22 30.92 -9.28 -28.69
N SER A 23 29.93 -9.38 -29.55
CA SER A 23 28.59 -9.99 -29.44
C SER A 23 28.12 -10.33 -28.01
N PHE A 24 27.12 -9.60 -27.59
CA PHE A 24 26.14 -10.07 -26.64
C PHE A 24 25.44 -11.35 -27.17
N ALA A 25 26.01 -12.50 -26.84
CA ALA A 25 25.29 -13.77 -26.83
C ALA A 25 24.77 -13.93 -25.40
N ALA A 26 23.47 -13.84 -25.21
CA ALA A 26 22.82 -14.18 -23.95
C ALA A 26 23.13 -15.63 -23.60
N GLY A 27 23.81 -15.86 -22.46
CA GLY A 27 23.83 -17.20 -21.88
C GLY A 27 25.09 -17.73 -21.17
N ALA A 28 26.25 -17.05 -21.23
CA ALA A 28 27.38 -17.44 -20.37
C ALA A 28 27.99 -16.18 -19.77
N GLU A 29 27.95 -16.02 -18.45
CA GLU A 29 28.69 -14.97 -17.76
C GLU A 29 30.18 -15.22 -18.03
N SER A 30 30.83 -14.31 -18.78
CA SER A 30 32.26 -14.41 -19.08
C SER A 30 33.04 -14.24 -17.78
N SER A 31 33.70 -15.29 -17.32
CA SER A 31 34.61 -15.24 -16.18
C SER A 31 36.05 -15.11 -16.66
N TYR A 32 36.82 -14.26 -15.97
CA TYR A 32 38.22 -13.96 -16.25
C TYR A 32 39.09 -14.42 -15.08
N PHE A 33 40.40 -14.58 -15.32
CA PHE A 33 41.39 -14.93 -14.30
C PHE A 33 42.49 -13.89 -14.25
N SER A 34 42.91 -13.53 -13.04
CA SER A 34 44.11 -12.72 -12.82
C SER A 34 44.74 -13.19 -11.50
N GLY A 35 45.93 -13.82 -11.60
CA GLY A 35 46.53 -14.51 -10.45
C GLY A 35 45.59 -15.58 -9.88
N ASP A 36 45.42 -15.56 -8.57
CA ASP A 36 44.56 -16.50 -7.84
C ASP A 36 43.09 -16.13 -7.83
N PHE A 37 42.73 -15.05 -8.53
CA PHE A 37 41.34 -14.53 -8.53
C PHE A 37 40.64 -14.84 -9.84
N ARG A 38 39.43 -15.40 -9.75
CA ARG A 38 38.45 -15.42 -10.83
C ARG A 38 37.51 -14.24 -10.64
N TYR A 39 37.20 -13.50 -11.71
CA TYR A 39 36.32 -12.35 -11.63
C TYR A 39 35.39 -12.23 -12.84
N ARG A 40 34.36 -11.41 -12.71
CA ARG A 40 33.50 -10.97 -13.81
C ARG A 40 33.38 -9.45 -13.83
N ILE A 41 33.03 -8.91 -15.00
CA ILE A 41 32.84 -7.47 -15.19
C ILE A 41 31.36 -7.14 -14.94
N LEU A 42 31.13 -6.21 -14.04
CA LEU A 42 29.77 -5.73 -13.73
C LEU A 42 29.30 -4.68 -14.75
N ASN A 43 27.99 -4.48 -14.87
CA ASN A 43 27.39 -3.51 -15.80
C ASN A 43 27.83 -2.06 -15.59
N ASN A 44 28.33 -1.72 -14.41
CA ASN A 44 28.89 -0.41 -14.06
C ASN A 44 30.37 -0.24 -14.43
N GLY A 45 30.98 -1.24 -15.05
CA GLY A 45 32.39 -1.22 -15.47
C GLY A 45 33.39 -1.53 -14.35
N THR A 46 32.95 -2.07 -13.21
CA THR A 46 33.83 -2.54 -12.12
C THR A 46 33.95 -4.06 -12.13
N ALA A 47 34.87 -4.61 -11.34
CA ALA A 47 35.04 -6.06 -11.18
C ALA A 47 34.34 -6.60 -9.93
N GLU A 48 33.75 -7.79 -10.05
CA GLU A 48 33.34 -8.65 -8.94
C GLU A 48 34.25 -9.89 -8.93
N ILE A 49 34.97 -10.10 -7.84
CA ILE A 49 35.73 -11.33 -7.64
C ILE A 49 34.75 -12.44 -7.28
N THR A 50 34.69 -13.49 -8.09
CA THR A 50 33.72 -14.59 -7.94
C THR A 50 34.30 -15.82 -7.23
N GLU A 51 35.65 -15.98 -7.23
CA GLU A 51 36.34 -17.12 -6.60
C GLU A 51 37.78 -16.75 -6.31
N TYR A 52 38.28 -17.22 -5.17
CA TYR A 52 39.72 -17.25 -4.84
C TYR A 52 40.21 -18.68 -4.87
N THR A 53 41.24 -18.96 -5.68
CA THR A 53 41.79 -20.30 -5.90
C THR A 53 43.15 -20.52 -5.24
N GLY A 54 43.69 -19.48 -4.60
CA GLY A 54 44.99 -19.52 -3.92
C GLY A 54 44.95 -20.26 -2.57
N ALA A 55 46.12 -20.51 -2.01
CA ALA A 55 46.30 -21.21 -0.74
C ALA A 55 47.01 -20.35 0.34
N ASN A 56 47.10 -19.04 0.12
CA ASN A 56 47.77 -18.16 1.07
C ASN A 56 46.93 -17.98 2.35
N SER A 57 47.60 -17.95 3.51
CA SER A 57 46.92 -17.68 4.80
C SER A 57 46.59 -16.19 5.00
N GLU A 58 47.36 -15.29 4.39
CA GLU A 58 47.05 -13.86 4.33
C GLU A 58 46.76 -13.48 2.90
N VAL A 59 45.61 -12.89 2.66
CA VAL A 59 45.16 -12.46 1.32
C VAL A 59 44.85 -10.98 1.31
N GLU A 60 45.55 -10.26 0.44
CA GLU A 60 45.22 -8.87 0.11
C GLU A 60 44.38 -8.85 -1.18
N ILE A 61 43.10 -8.46 -1.04
CA ILE A 61 42.23 -8.29 -2.19
C ILE A 61 42.62 -6.99 -2.90
N PRO A 62 42.99 -7.02 -4.22
CA PRO A 62 43.52 -5.85 -4.89
C PRO A 62 42.47 -4.74 -5.08
N GLU A 63 42.89 -3.46 -5.05
CA GLU A 63 42.02 -2.32 -5.36
C GLU A 63 41.47 -2.39 -6.80
N ALA A 64 42.28 -2.94 -7.73
CA ALA A 64 41.90 -3.13 -9.11
C ALA A 64 42.46 -4.44 -9.67
N ILE A 65 41.69 -5.07 -10.56
CA ILE A 65 42.05 -6.28 -11.29
C ILE A 65 41.91 -5.98 -12.79
N ASP A 66 43.00 -6.18 -13.57
CA ASP A 66 43.06 -5.86 -15.01
C ASP A 66 42.51 -4.46 -15.33
N LEU A 67 42.92 -3.44 -14.55
CA LEU A 67 42.53 -2.02 -14.63
C LEU A 67 41.06 -1.74 -14.22
N LEU A 68 40.31 -2.74 -13.70
CA LEU A 68 38.96 -2.57 -13.24
C LEU A 68 38.93 -2.49 -11.69
N ASN A 69 38.36 -1.44 -11.11
CA ASN A 69 38.22 -1.35 -9.68
C ASN A 69 37.39 -2.52 -9.12
N VAL A 70 37.88 -3.19 -8.08
CA VAL A 70 37.17 -4.27 -7.40
C VAL A 70 36.12 -3.65 -6.49
N SER A 71 34.85 -3.78 -6.86
CA SER A 71 33.72 -3.22 -6.10
C SER A 71 32.86 -4.27 -5.39
N ALA A 72 33.03 -5.54 -5.72
CA ALA A 72 32.24 -6.61 -5.14
C ALA A 72 33.04 -7.90 -4.96
N LEU A 73 32.70 -8.64 -3.88
CA LEU A 73 33.02 -10.05 -3.74
C LEU A 73 31.74 -10.84 -3.97
N GLY A 74 31.82 -11.84 -4.84
CA GLY A 74 30.69 -12.69 -5.20
C GLY A 74 30.28 -13.65 -4.09
N ALA A 75 29.14 -14.31 -4.29
CA ALA A 75 28.74 -15.38 -3.40
C ALA A 75 29.75 -16.53 -3.42
N HIS A 76 30.02 -17.11 -2.23
CA HIS A 76 30.95 -18.22 -2.04
C HIS A 76 32.42 -17.96 -2.44
N CYS A 77 32.84 -16.74 -2.65
CA CYS A 77 34.16 -16.38 -3.20
C CYS A 77 35.35 -17.02 -2.46
N PHE A 78 35.31 -17.07 -1.14
CA PHE A 78 36.29 -17.72 -0.26
C PHE A 78 35.71 -18.89 0.56
N SER A 79 34.49 -19.31 0.24
CA SER A 79 33.78 -20.31 1.06
C SER A 79 34.59 -21.62 1.26
N GLY A 80 34.69 -22.03 2.52
CA GLY A 80 35.43 -23.25 2.89
C GLY A 80 36.96 -23.15 2.81
N ASN A 81 37.51 -21.95 2.66
CA ASN A 81 38.95 -21.74 2.67
C ASN A 81 39.47 -21.87 4.14
N GLU A 82 39.96 -23.04 4.48
CA GLU A 82 40.49 -23.35 5.82
C GLU A 82 41.93 -22.85 6.02
N THR A 83 42.62 -22.36 4.98
CA THR A 83 43.99 -21.80 5.09
C THR A 83 43.96 -20.32 5.40
N LEU A 84 42.86 -19.60 5.11
CA LEU A 84 42.75 -18.17 5.27
C LEU A 84 42.71 -17.74 6.75
N GLU A 85 43.75 -17.05 7.21
CA GLU A 85 43.87 -16.50 8.57
C GLU A 85 43.57 -15.01 8.61
N LYS A 86 43.91 -14.28 7.52
CA LYS A 86 43.75 -12.83 7.43
C LYS A 86 43.33 -12.39 6.03
N VAL A 87 42.42 -11.42 5.95
CA VAL A 87 41.99 -10.80 4.70
C VAL A 87 42.00 -9.28 4.81
N SER A 88 42.56 -8.63 3.79
CA SER A 88 42.55 -7.17 3.64
C SER A 88 41.67 -6.82 2.44
N PHE A 89 40.74 -5.88 2.65
CA PHE A 89 39.76 -5.46 1.65
C PHE A 89 40.13 -4.15 0.98
N PRO A 90 39.87 -3.99 -0.34
CA PRO A 90 40.08 -2.75 -1.05
C PRO A 90 39.10 -1.65 -0.61
N ARG A 91 39.52 -0.40 -0.64
CA ARG A 91 38.64 0.75 -0.30
C ARG A 91 37.52 0.94 -1.32
N SER A 92 37.67 0.43 -2.53
CA SER A 92 36.68 0.44 -3.62
C SER A 92 35.52 -0.54 -3.38
N LEU A 93 35.60 -1.43 -2.38
CA LEU A 93 34.61 -2.48 -2.13
C LEU A 93 33.30 -1.86 -1.64
N VAL A 94 32.18 -2.28 -2.25
CA VAL A 94 30.81 -1.83 -1.95
C VAL A 94 29.93 -2.96 -1.44
N SER A 95 30.23 -4.21 -1.82
CA SER A 95 29.43 -5.38 -1.43
C SER A 95 30.25 -6.64 -1.22
N ILE A 96 29.83 -7.44 -0.24
CA ILE A 96 30.31 -8.80 0.04
C ILE A 96 29.12 -9.74 -0.12
N GLY A 97 29.25 -10.74 -0.99
CA GLY A 97 28.17 -11.66 -1.36
C GLY A 97 27.80 -12.67 -0.27
N SER A 98 26.72 -13.39 -0.50
CA SER A 98 26.26 -14.43 0.42
C SER A 98 27.26 -15.57 0.51
N PHE A 99 27.47 -16.10 1.72
CA PHE A 99 28.43 -17.20 2.01
C PHE A 99 29.88 -16.90 1.58
N CYS A 100 30.24 -15.63 1.36
CA CYS A 100 31.53 -15.26 0.76
C CYS A 100 32.72 -15.85 1.54
N PHE A 101 32.71 -15.80 2.88
CA PHE A 101 33.72 -16.37 3.76
C PHE A 101 33.18 -17.52 4.63
N ALA A 102 32.02 -18.10 4.25
CA ALA A 102 31.43 -19.17 5.05
C ALA A 102 32.38 -20.36 5.19
N GLY A 103 32.63 -20.78 6.43
CA GLY A 103 33.55 -21.92 6.72
C GLY A 103 35.04 -21.57 6.63
N CYS A 104 35.45 -20.31 6.56
CA CYS A 104 36.83 -19.87 6.75
C CYS A 104 37.22 -20.01 8.22
N ARG A 105 37.45 -21.24 8.67
CA ARG A 105 37.56 -21.57 10.10
C ARG A 105 38.74 -20.94 10.79
N ASN A 106 39.83 -20.62 10.10
CA ASN A 106 41.03 -20.02 10.63
C ASN A 106 41.08 -18.49 10.52
N LEU A 107 40.09 -17.87 9.86
CA LEU A 107 40.00 -16.40 9.76
C LEU A 107 39.83 -15.80 11.14
N ALA A 108 40.84 -15.04 11.64
CA ALA A 108 40.86 -14.48 12.99
C ALA A 108 40.28 -13.08 13.12
N GLU A 109 40.48 -12.24 12.11
CA GLU A 109 39.93 -10.87 12.11
C GLU A 109 39.53 -10.40 10.71
N ALA A 110 38.54 -9.49 10.66
CA ALA A 110 38.16 -8.82 9.43
C ALA A 110 37.75 -7.37 9.71
N VAL A 111 38.23 -6.44 8.88
CA VAL A 111 37.88 -5.02 8.94
C VAL A 111 37.12 -4.65 7.69
N ILE A 112 35.80 -4.57 7.77
CA ILE A 112 34.93 -4.27 6.63
C ILE A 112 35.02 -2.76 6.30
N PRO A 113 35.44 -2.38 5.07
CA PRO A 113 35.57 -0.97 4.69
C PRO A 113 34.25 -0.19 4.78
N ASP A 114 34.32 1.10 5.12
CA ASP A 114 33.14 1.96 5.32
C ASP A 114 32.27 2.15 4.07
N ASN A 115 32.78 1.86 2.88
CA ASN A 115 32.00 1.90 1.64
C ASN A 115 31.11 0.66 1.41
N VAL A 116 31.32 -0.42 2.17
CA VAL A 116 30.51 -1.63 2.06
C VAL A 116 29.13 -1.36 2.62
N SER A 117 28.14 -1.30 1.75
CA SER A 117 26.74 -1.06 2.10
C SER A 117 25.89 -2.34 2.13
N PHE A 118 26.42 -3.44 1.61
CA PHE A 118 25.75 -4.74 1.56
C PHE A 118 26.69 -5.86 2.04
N LEU A 119 26.20 -6.61 3.02
CA LEU A 119 26.83 -7.82 3.54
C LEU A 119 25.81 -8.96 3.37
N GLY A 120 26.15 -9.94 2.56
CA GLY A 120 25.27 -11.02 2.15
C GLY A 120 24.91 -11.97 3.28
N LYS A 121 23.83 -12.72 3.11
CA LYS A 121 23.40 -13.79 4.00
C LYS A 121 24.53 -14.78 4.24
N ASN A 122 24.73 -15.18 5.50
CA ASN A 122 25.74 -16.18 5.91
C ASN A 122 27.18 -15.83 5.47
N ALA A 123 27.49 -14.53 5.29
CA ALA A 123 28.76 -14.13 4.69
C ALA A 123 30.00 -14.61 5.48
N PHE A 124 29.94 -14.72 6.81
CA PHE A 124 30.97 -15.23 7.72
C PHE A 124 30.49 -16.42 8.55
N GLU A 125 29.47 -17.16 8.09
CA GLU A 125 28.96 -18.32 8.80
C GLU A 125 30.07 -19.36 9.04
N ASN A 126 30.16 -19.91 10.26
CA ASN A 126 31.17 -20.92 10.66
C ASN A 126 32.63 -20.42 10.54
N CYS A 127 32.91 -19.12 10.61
CA CYS A 127 34.26 -18.60 10.84
C CYS A 127 34.61 -18.80 12.32
N SER A 128 34.92 -20.03 12.71
CA SER A 128 35.00 -20.43 14.13
C SER A 128 36.12 -19.72 14.92
N SER A 129 37.20 -19.29 14.28
CA SER A 129 38.31 -18.57 14.89
C SER A 129 38.15 -17.03 14.81
N LEU A 130 37.07 -16.52 14.22
CA LEU A 130 36.88 -15.06 14.09
C LEU A 130 36.69 -14.43 15.47
N GLU A 131 37.72 -13.76 15.97
CA GLU A 131 37.72 -13.06 17.27
C GLU A 131 37.20 -11.65 17.17
N LYS A 132 37.57 -10.93 16.08
CA LYS A 132 37.29 -9.50 15.92
C LYS A 132 36.71 -9.19 14.55
N ILE A 133 35.67 -8.37 14.56
CA ILE A 133 35.06 -7.82 13.35
C ILE A 133 34.84 -6.32 13.50
N SER A 134 35.28 -5.55 12.53
CA SER A 134 34.91 -4.15 12.39
C SER A 134 33.88 -4.01 11.25
N LEU A 135 32.70 -3.50 11.57
CA LEU A 135 31.59 -3.39 10.61
C LEU A 135 31.58 -2.02 9.95
N SER A 136 31.22 -1.99 8.65
CA SER A 136 31.09 -0.76 7.87
C SER A 136 29.99 0.15 8.42
N ALA A 137 30.27 1.45 8.52
CA ALA A 137 29.31 2.49 8.90
C ALA A 137 28.17 2.66 7.89
N SER A 138 28.32 2.17 6.65
CA SER A 138 27.29 2.25 5.60
C SER A 138 26.22 1.17 5.67
N LEU A 139 26.39 0.15 6.50
CA LEU A 139 25.42 -0.94 6.64
C LEU A 139 24.07 -0.44 7.15
N LYS A 140 23.00 -1.01 6.60
CA LYS A 140 21.61 -0.77 7.01
C LYS A 140 20.99 -1.96 7.72
N THR A 141 21.55 -3.14 7.51
CA THR A 141 21.13 -4.40 8.13
C THR A 141 22.34 -5.25 8.42
N ILE A 142 22.27 -6.09 9.47
CA ILE A 142 23.12 -7.25 9.64
C ILE A 142 22.30 -8.44 9.14
N GLY A 143 22.71 -9.02 8.02
CA GLY A 143 21.94 -10.02 7.28
C GLY A 143 21.75 -11.33 8.03
N GLU A 144 20.84 -12.17 7.51
CA GLU A 144 20.54 -13.51 8.05
C GLU A 144 21.82 -14.35 8.15
N GLY A 145 22.06 -14.93 9.33
CA GLY A 145 23.17 -15.85 9.59
C GLY A 145 24.58 -15.28 9.37
N THR A 146 24.74 -13.97 9.19
CA THR A 146 26.01 -13.36 8.77
C THR A 146 27.20 -13.83 9.59
N PHE A 147 27.08 -13.93 10.93
CA PHE A 147 28.11 -14.38 11.86
C PHE A 147 27.71 -15.66 12.62
N LYS A 148 26.79 -16.44 12.05
CA LYS A 148 26.35 -17.68 12.68
C LYS A 148 27.54 -18.61 12.95
N ASN A 149 27.64 -19.13 14.19
CA ASN A 149 28.71 -20.01 14.66
C ASN A 149 30.12 -19.40 14.54
N CYS A 150 30.28 -18.08 14.67
CA CYS A 150 31.58 -17.46 14.94
C CYS A 150 31.93 -17.66 16.42
N LEU A 151 32.45 -18.85 16.75
CA LEU A 151 32.55 -19.33 18.12
C LEU A 151 33.44 -18.46 19.01
N MET A 152 34.48 -17.82 18.42
CA MET A 152 35.48 -17.02 19.15
C MET A 152 35.20 -15.49 19.08
N LEU A 153 34.08 -15.06 18.47
CA LEU A 153 33.73 -13.64 18.37
C LEU A 153 33.37 -13.08 19.75
N ASP A 154 34.24 -12.23 20.31
CA ASP A 154 34.16 -11.77 21.71
C ASP A 154 33.28 -10.52 21.90
N GLY A 155 33.20 -9.66 20.89
CA GLY A 155 32.41 -8.43 20.95
C GLY A 155 32.11 -7.81 19.59
N VAL A 156 30.98 -7.10 19.50
CA VAL A 156 30.55 -6.41 18.29
C VAL A 156 29.92 -5.04 18.61
N THR A 157 30.36 -4.03 17.87
CA THR A 157 29.66 -2.73 17.84
C THR A 157 28.84 -2.68 16.54
N VAL A 158 27.53 -2.70 16.67
CA VAL A 158 26.61 -2.54 15.51
C VAL A 158 26.59 -1.07 15.10
N PRO A 159 26.90 -0.73 13.83
CA PRO A 159 27.06 0.66 13.40
C PRO A 159 25.76 1.47 13.46
N GLU A 160 25.90 2.79 13.68
CA GLU A 160 24.78 3.72 13.53
C GLU A 160 24.23 3.67 12.09
N GLY A 161 22.92 3.69 11.98
CA GLY A 161 22.22 3.53 10.68
C GLY A 161 21.72 2.10 10.43
N VAL A 162 22.16 1.09 11.17
CA VAL A 162 21.58 -0.27 11.13
C VAL A 162 20.19 -0.23 11.77
N ALA A 163 19.20 -0.69 11.02
CA ALA A 163 17.81 -0.74 11.44
C ALA A 163 17.33 -2.14 11.82
N SER A 164 18.04 -3.19 11.38
CA SER A 164 17.66 -4.59 11.60
C SER A 164 18.87 -5.48 11.82
N VAL A 165 18.79 -6.36 12.81
CA VAL A 165 19.61 -7.56 12.97
C VAL A 165 18.70 -8.73 12.58
N GLU A 166 19.04 -9.39 11.47
CA GLU A 166 18.16 -10.40 10.85
C GLU A 166 18.32 -11.78 11.53
N LYS A 167 17.48 -12.73 11.07
CA LYS A 167 17.40 -14.08 11.62
C LYS A 167 18.77 -14.72 11.76
N SER A 168 19.04 -15.31 12.95
CA SER A 168 20.25 -16.08 13.27
C SER A 168 21.56 -15.33 13.02
N ALA A 169 21.57 -14.01 12.95
CA ALA A 169 22.74 -13.22 12.55
C ALA A 169 23.99 -13.49 13.39
N PHE A 170 23.84 -13.75 14.69
CA PHE A 170 24.90 -14.11 15.65
C PHE A 170 24.63 -15.44 16.38
N GLU A 171 23.74 -16.29 15.83
CA GLU A 171 23.41 -17.59 16.44
C GLU A 171 24.67 -18.41 16.68
N GLY A 172 24.85 -18.91 17.93
CA GLY A 172 25.98 -19.76 18.30
C GLY A 172 27.32 -19.03 18.46
N CYS A 173 27.36 -17.71 18.60
CA CYS A 173 28.56 -16.97 18.97
C CYS A 173 28.83 -17.16 20.48
N LEU A 174 29.42 -18.29 20.86
CA LEU A 174 29.47 -18.76 22.24
C LEU A 174 30.19 -17.80 23.20
N VAL A 175 31.26 -17.13 22.76
CA VAL A 175 32.05 -16.22 23.61
C VAL A 175 31.65 -14.75 23.46
N LEU A 176 30.62 -14.44 22.67
CA LEU A 176 30.14 -13.06 22.49
C LEU A 176 29.65 -12.50 23.84
N GLY A 177 30.54 -11.77 24.53
CA GLY A 177 30.25 -11.21 25.83
C GLY A 177 29.74 -9.76 25.82
N LYS A 178 29.98 -9.05 24.72
CA LYS A 178 29.60 -7.62 24.60
C LYS A 178 29.02 -7.30 23.23
N ILE A 179 27.84 -6.68 23.25
CA ILE A 179 27.25 -6.09 22.04
C ILE A 179 26.77 -4.67 22.32
N THR A 180 26.98 -3.78 21.36
CA THR A 180 26.48 -2.40 21.41
C THR A 180 25.53 -2.17 20.26
N PHE A 181 24.29 -1.75 20.56
CA PHE A 181 23.26 -1.46 19.56
C PHE A 181 23.14 0.03 19.27
N PRO A 182 22.90 0.41 17.99
CA PRO A 182 22.66 1.80 17.62
C PRO A 182 21.24 2.25 18.00
N LYS A 183 21.03 3.54 18.16
CA LYS A 183 19.70 4.13 18.40
C LYS A 183 18.74 3.95 17.22
N THR A 184 19.28 3.64 16.05
CA THR A 184 18.50 3.43 14.80
C THR A 184 17.88 2.04 14.71
N LEU A 185 18.28 1.08 15.56
CA LEU A 185 17.80 -0.29 15.53
C LEU A 185 16.29 -0.36 15.85
N ARG A 186 15.53 -1.03 14.96
CA ARG A 186 14.08 -1.22 15.07
C ARG A 186 13.69 -2.68 15.24
N ARG A 187 14.50 -3.62 14.72
CA ARG A 187 14.18 -5.04 14.74
C ARG A 187 15.38 -5.88 15.11
N ILE A 188 15.12 -6.88 15.93
CA ILE A 188 15.99 -8.03 16.19
C ILE A 188 15.15 -9.25 15.86
N GLU A 189 15.53 -10.01 14.86
CA GLU A 189 14.73 -11.12 14.32
C GLU A 189 14.97 -12.44 15.06
N ASN A 190 14.26 -13.48 14.61
CA ASN A 190 14.26 -14.79 15.27
C ASN A 190 15.67 -15.37 15.41
N ARG A 191 16.00 -15.87 16.62
CA ARG A 191 17.27 -16.52 16.96
C ARG A 191 18.51 -15.64 16.72
N ALA A 192 18.37 -14.32 16.61
CA ALA A 192 19.49 -13.44 16.24
C ALA A 192 20.72 -13.62 17.15
N PHE A 193 20.53 -13.91 18.45
CA PHE A 193 21.57 -14.15 19.44
C PHE A 193 21.38 -15.47 20.19
N PHE A 194 20.66 -16.42 19.59
CA PHE A 194 20.43 -17.73 20.20
C PHE A 194 21.74 -18.43 20.50
N GLY A 195 21.90 -18.93 21.73
CA GLY A 195 23.10 -19.66 22.14
C GLY A 195 24.37 -18.81 22.29
N CYS A 196 24.24 -17.47 22.36
CA CYS A 196 25.36 -16.60 22.75
C CYS A 196 25.57 -16.73 24.27
N SER A 197 26.11 -17.85 24.72
CA SER A 197 26.11 -18.27 26.13
C SER A 197 26.89 -17.34 27.08
N ARG A 198 27.81 -16.50 26.58
CA ARG A 198 28.48 -15.49 27.38
C ARG A 198 27.86 -14.11 27.35
N LEU A 199 26.79 -13.93 26.58
CA LEU A 199 26.15 -12.63 26.47
C LEU A 199 25.39 -12.30 27.76
N GLY A 200 25.94 -11.37 28.52
CA GLY A 200 25.47 -10.96 29.85
C GLY A 200 24.43 -9.81 29.79
N ALA A 201 24.72 -8.69 30.42
CA ALA A 201 23.81 -7.53 30.44
C ALA A 201 23.68 -6.88 29.06
N ILE A 202 22.43 -6.66 28.60
CA ILE A 202 22.13 -6.04 27.32
C ILE A 202 21.30 -4.78 27.56
N VAL A 203 21.63 -3.72 26.81
CA VAL A 203 20.83 -2.50 26.73
C VAL A 203 20.21 -2.45 25.33
N LEU A 204 18.91 -2.72 25.24
CA LEU A 204 18.15 -2.56 24.01
C LEU A 204 17.79 -1.08 23.79
N PRO A 205 17.86 -0.57 22.54
CA PRO A 205 17.53 0.82 22.26
C PRO A 205 16.02 1.08 22.41
N ASP A 206 15.66 2.25 22.94
CA ASP A 206 14.26 2.66 23.16
C ASP A 206 13.38 2.59 21.90
N ALA A 207 14.00 2.70 20.74
CA ALA A 207 13.35 2.71 19.45
C ALA A 207 13.09 1.30 18.88
N LEU A 208 13.47 0.23 19.58
CA LEU A 208 13.22 -1.14 19.15
C LEU A 208 11.71 -1.43 19.12
N GLU A 209 11.23 -1.86 17.98
CA GLU A 209 9.81 -2.13 17.73
C GLU A 209 9.46 -3.62 17.73
N GLU A 210 10.42 -4.47 17.35
CA GLU A 210 10.20 -5.91 17.17
C GLU A 210 11.36 -6.72 17.77
N LEU A 211 11.02 -7.73 18.58
CA LEU A 211 11.92 -8.75 19.10
C LEU A 211 11.40 -10.12 18.66
N GLY A 212 12.22 -10.88 17.95
CA GLY A 212 11.85 -12.16 17.37
C GLY A 212 11.85 -13.34 18.34
N ASP A 213 11.43 -14.50 17.83
CA ASP A 213 11.38 -15.76 18.58
C ASP A 213 12.78 -16.18 18.99
N LEU A 214 12.94 -16.63 20.24
CA LEU A 214 14.20 -17.12 20.79
C LEU A 214 15.39 -16.17 20.55
N ALA A 215 15.13 -14.87 20.41
CA ALA A 215 16.14 -13.91 19.97
C ALA A 215 17.37 -13.87 20.89
N PHE A 216 17.21 -14.05 22.20
CA PHE A 216 18.25 -14.12 23.22
C PHE A 216 18.13 -15.38 24.08
N ALA A 217 17.55 -16.44 23.50
CA ALA A 217 17.48 -17.70 24.23
C ALA A 217 18.85 -18.36 24.39
N GLU A 218 19.04 -19.13 25.47
CA GLU A 218 20.29 -19.79 25.81
C GLU A 218 21.48 -18.79 25.96
N THR A 219 21.21 -17.63 26.58
CA THR A 219 22.21 -16.60 26.91
C THR A 219 22.37 -16.45 28.43
N GLU A 220 23.41 -15.76 28.89
CA GLU A 220 23.59 -15.38 30.30
C GLU A 220 22.95 -14.00 30.62
N CYS A 221 21.99 -13.55 29.83
CA CYS A 221 21.33 -12.26 30.06
C CYS A 221 20.51 -12.25 31.37
N ALA A 222 21.10 -11.71 32.42
CA ALA A 222 20.43 -11.56 33.71
C ALA A 222 19.53 -10.33 33.80
N PHE A 223 19.79 -9.30 33.01
CA PHE A 223 19.04 -8.06 33.00
C PHE A 223 18.95 -7.49 31.59
N VAL A 224 17.72 -7.25 31.14
CA VAL A 224 17.44 -6.62 29.84
C VAL A 224 16.37 -5.56 30.05
N SER A 225 16.66 -4.31 29.68
CA SER A 225 15.67 -3.23 29.71
C SER A 225 14.58 -3.48 28.64
N CYS A 226 13.30 -3.25 29.00
CA CYS A 226 12.21 -3.38 28.05
C CYS A 226 11.98 -2.07 27.27
N PRO A 227 12.22 -2.02 25.94
CA PRO A 227 12.05 -0.81 25.16
C PRO A 227 10.58 -0.35 25.10
N PRO A 228 10.31 0.96 25.25
CA PRO A 228 8.94 1.48 25.25
C PRO A 228 8.25 1.46 23.88
N ALA A 229 9.02 1.37 22.78
CA ALA A 229 8.49 1.38 21.43
C ALA A 229 8.05 0.00 20.93
N LEU A 230 8.22 -1.06 21.71
CA LEU A 230 7.89 -2.44 21.31
C LEU A 230 6.42 -2.58 20.90
N LYS A 231 6.23 -3.23 19.76
CA LYS A 231 4.94 -3.59 19.17
C LYS A 231 4.78 -5.10 19.03
N ARG A 232 5.90 -5.84 18.91
CA ARG A 232 5.94 -7.30 18.77
C ARG A 232 7.04 -7.89 19.63
N VAL A 233 6.70 -8.95 20.34
CA VAL A 233 7.61 -9.81 21.06
C VAL A 233 7.31 -11.24 20.66
N GLY A 234 8.31 -11.94 20.17
CA GLY A 234 8.23 -13.32 19.70
C GLY A 234 8.09 -14.32 20.84
N TYR A 235 8.10 -15.58 20.45
CA TYR A 235 8.02 -16.73 21.32
C TYR A 235 9.32 -16.89 22.13
N ASN A 236 9.20 -17.06 23.46
CA ASN A 236 10.29 -17.37 24.38
C ASN A 236 11.60 -16.63 24.07
N PRO A 237 11.57 -15.27 23.92
CA PRO A 237 12.74 -14.52 23.44
C PRO A 237 13.97 -14.65 24.36
N PHE A 238 13.80 -15.05 25.63
CA PHE A 238 14.83 -15.20 26.65
C PHE A 238 14.83 -16.61 27.25
N PHE A 239 14.36 -17.63 26.54
CA PHE A 239 14.35 -19.00 27.02
C PHE A 239 15.76 -19.44 27.48
N GLY A 240 15.87 -20.07 28.67
CA GLY A 240 17.17 -20.49 29.24
C GLY A 240 18.04 -19.35 29.79
N ALA A 241 17.65 -18.09 29.63
CA ALA A 241 18.37 -16.96 30.23
C ALA A 241 18.00 -16.74 31.69
N PRO A 242 18.95 -16.36 32.59
CA PRO A 242 18.69 -16.17 34.01
C PRO A 242 18.00 -14.84 34.32
N LEU A 243 16.99 -14.46 33.56
CA LEU A 243 16.22 -13.22 33.79
C LEU A 243 15.50 -13.28 35.13
N SER A 244 15.55 -12.19 35.90
CA SER A 244 14.71 -12.03 37.07
C SER A 244 13.27 -11.77 36.65
N TYR A 245 12.47 -12.80 36.54
CA TYR A 245 11.03 -12.69 36.27
C TYR A 245 10.25 -12.26 37.52
N ASN A 246 9.24 -11.43 37.32
CA ASN A 246 8.33 -11.09 38.39
C ASN A 246 7.25 -12.19 38.47
N GLN A 247 7.49 -13.23 39.28
CA GLN A 247 6.71 -14.49 39.36
C GLN A 247 5.41 -14.39 40.19
N ASN A 248 4.93 -13.19 40.51
CA ASN A 248 3.82 -13.05 41.49
C ASN A 248 2.42 -13.43 40.98
N LEU A 249 2.22 -13.89 39.76
CA LEU A 249 0.90 -14.20 39.20
C LEU A 249 1.02 -15.18 38.02
N ASN A 250 1.38 -16.42 38.16
CA ASN A 250 1.43 -17.43 37.06
C ASN A 250 1.87 -16.93 35.66
N GLY A 251 2.02 -15.64 35.45
CA GLY A 251 2.45 -14.98 34.22
C GLY A 251 3.89 -14.48 34.32
N ILE A 252 4.69 -14.77 33.30
CA ILE A 252 6.05 -14.30 33.17
C ILE A 252 6.02 -12.94 32.46
N TYR A 253 6.46 -11.90 33.13
CA TYR A 253 6.42 -10.54 32.61
C TYR A 253 7.83 -9.93 32.44
N TRP A 254 8.05 -9.34 31.26
CA TRP A 254 9.21 -8.53 30.96
C TRP A 254 8.74 -7.08 30.70
N GLY A 255 8.96 -6.20 31.69
CA GLY A 255 8.39 -4.86 31.62
C GLY A 255 6.85 -4.86 31.49
N GLY A 256 6.37 -4.27 30.44
CA GLY A 256 4.94 -4.25 30.08
C GLY A 256 4.47 -5.44 29.24
N TRP A 257 5.30 -6.43 28.96
CA TRP A 257 4.96 -7.58 28.12
C TRP A 257 4.73 -8.84 28.93
N LEU A 258 3.62 -9.54 28.66
CA LEU A 258 3.41 -10.94 29.06
C LEU A 258 4.13 -11.81 28.05
N ILE A 259 5.24 -12.45 28.45
CA ILE A 259 6.12 -13.23 27.57
C ILE A 259 6.04 -14.75 27.78
N GLY A 260 5.35 -15.19 28.81
CA GLY A 260 5.07 -16.60 29.11
C GLY A 260 4.03 -16.72 30.21
N TYR A 261 3.57 -17.94 30.44
CA TYR A 261 2.63 -18.27 31.50
C TYR A 261 3.04 -19.61 32.09
N GLU A 262 3.42 -19.63 33.38
CA GLU A 262 3.78 -20.86 34.11
C GLU A 262 2.56 -21.37 34.82
N ASP A 263 2.32 -22.65 34.64
CA ASP A 263 1.43 -23.53 35.41
C ASP A 263 -0.07 -23.19 35.39
N PHE A 264 -0.81 -24.01 34.65
CA PHE A 264 -2.21 -24.30 35.02
C PHE A 264 -2.14 -25.37 36.12
N PRO A 265 -2.73 -25.14 37.34
CA PRO A 265 -2.75 -26.12 38.38
C PRO A 265 -3.34 -27.44 37.87
N ASN A 266 -2.64 -28.54 38.16
CA ASN A 266 -3.01 -29.89 37.73
C ASN A 266 -4.51 -30.17 37.94
N GLY A 267 -5.27 -30.34 36.85
CA GLY A 267 -6.54 -31.05 36.84
C GLY A 267 -7.79 -30.24 37.16
N THR A 268 -7.78 -28.90 37.20
CA THR A 268 -9.00 -28.11 37.29
C THR A 268 -9.49 -27.68 35.93
N ASP A 269 -10.69 -28.09 35.56
CA ASP A 269 -11.36 -27.73 34.30
C ASP A 269 -11.49 -26.19 34.13
N GLY A 270 -10.49 -25.60 33.48
CA GLY A 270 -10.53 -24.25 32.94
C GLY A 270 -10.59 -23.13 33.98
N GLU A 271 -9.43 -22.54 34.28
CA GLU A 271 -9.35 -21.35 35.12
C GLU A 271 -9.54 -20.05 34.31
N ASP A 272 -10.10 -19.03 35.01
CA ASP A 272 -10.17 -17.67 34.51
C ASP A 272 -8.78 -17.00 34.63
N ILE A 273 -8.19 -16.60 33.51
CA ILE A 273 -6.90 -15.91 33.51
C ILE A 273 -7.10 -14.39 33.57
N PHE A 274 -6.45 -13.78 34.55
CA PHE A 274 -6.39 -12.31 34.71
C PHE A 274 -5.01 -11.80 34.35
N ILE A 275 -4.87 -11.16 33.17
CA ILE A 275 -3.62 -10.54 32.77
C ILE A 275 -3.39 -9.29 33.64
N ARG A 276 -2.17 -9.13 34.17
CA ARG A 276 -1.78 -8.04 35.06
C ARG A 276 -2.10 -6.67 34.46
N LYS A 277 -2.73 -5.80 35.24
CA LYS A 277 -2.93 -4.38 34.87
C LYS A 277 -1.60 -3.69 34.59
N GLY A 278 -1.56 -2.87 33.55
CA GLY A 278 -0.31 -2.24 33.06
C GLY A 278 0.40 -3.06 31.99
N THR A 279 -0.07 -4.27 31.67
CA THR A 279 0.43 -5.02 30.51
C THR A 279 0.10 -4.26 29.22
N THR A 280 1.13 -4.02 28.38
CA THR A 280 1.01 -3.30 27.11
C THR A 280 0.95 -4.23 25.90
N GLY A 281 1.47 -5.46 26.04
CA GLY A 281 1.44 -6.46 24.99
C GLY A 281 1.47 -7.89 25.52
N ILE A 282 0.98 -8.81 24.70
CA ILE A 282 1.03 -10.26 24.89
C ILE A 282 1.96 -10.79 23.80
N ALA A 283 3.01 -11.50 24.18
CA ALA A 283 3.99 -12.05 23.25
C ALA A 283 3.42 -13.20 22.42
N ALA A 284 4.15 -13.65 21.41
CA ALA A 284 3.75 -14.79 20.60
C ALA A 284 3.66 -16.08 21.44
N HIS A 285 2.70 -16.92 21.07
CA HIS A 285 2.49 -18.27 21.61
C HIS A 285 2.33 -18.38 23.14
N VAL A 286 2.02 -17.29 23.87
CA VAL A 286 1.92 -17.31 25.34
C VAL A 286 0.96 -18.38 25.84
N PHE A 287 -0.18 -18.53 25.17
CA PHE A 287 -1.22 -19.53 25.50
C PHE A 287 -1.41 -20.57 24.39
N SER A 288 -0.41 -20.76 23.51
CA SER A 288 -0.44 -21.74 22.41
C SER A 288 0.10 -23.11 22.88
N PRO A 289 -0.37 -24.24 22.29
CA PRO A 289 0.17 -25.58 22.56
C PRO A 289 1.65 -25.75 22.20
N GLU A 290 2.22 -24.90 21.38
CA GLU A 290 3.66 -24.91 21.09
C GLU A 290 4.50 -24.47 22.29
N ASN A 291 3.87 -23.85 23.29
CA ASN A 291 4.49 -23.59 24.57
C ASN A 291 4.38 -24.83 25.44
N GLU A 292 5.47 -25.58 25.60
CA GLU A 292 5.52 -26.85 26.37
C GLU A 292 5.07 -26.69 27.83
N ILE A 293 5.07 -25.46 28.35
CA ILE A 293 4.73 -25.12 29.74
C ILE A 293 3.22 -24.89 29.89
N CYS A 294 2.49 -24.53 28.81
CA CYS A 294 1.09 -24.12 28.88
C CYS A 294 0.19 -24.99 28.01
N SER A 295 -0.88 -25.55 28.58
CA SER A 295 -1.90 -26.26 27.81
C SER A 295 -3.10 -25.35 27.52
N PRO A 296 -3.27 -24.81 26.29
CA PRO A 296 -4.37 -23.92 25.94
C PRO A 296 -5.72 -24.60 25.97
N TYR A 297 -5.78 -25.94 26.02
CA TYR A 297 -7.03 -26.71 26.06
C TYR A 297 -7.90 -26.43 27.29
N TYR A 298 -7.35 -25.78 28.33
CA TYR A 298 -8.06 -25.50 29.58
C TYR A 298 -8.48 -24.02 29.73
N LEU A 299 -8.03 -23.11 28.84
CA LEU A 299 -8.36 -21.67 28.95
C LEU A 299 -9.86 -21.43 28.63
N ARG A 300 -10.69 -21.23 29.65
CA ARG A 300 -12.14 -20.93 29.53
C ARG A 300 -12.40 -19.44 29.32
N SER A 301 -11.69 -18.60 30.02
CA SER A 301 -11.85 -17.16 29.91
C SER A 301 -10.51 -16.46 30.14
N VAL A 302 -10.38 -15.25 29.59
CA VAL A 302 -9.25 -14.36 29.80
C VAL A 302 -9.75 -12.93 29.94
N VAL A 303 -9.28 -12.26 30.99
CA VAL A 303 -9.53 -10.82 31.17
C VAL A 303 -8.30 -10.05 30.71
N ILE A 304 -8.44 -9.39 29.58
CA ILE A 304 -7.39 -8.56 28.97
C ILE A 304 -7.56 -7.13 29.47
N PRO A 305 -6.57 -6.53 30.18
CA PRO A 305 -6.69 -5.19 30.72
C PRO A 305 -6.69 -4.11 29.62
N ASP A 306 -7.28 -2.96 29.96
CA ASP A 306 -7.42 -1.78 29.11
C ASP A 306 -6.12 -1.05 28.77
N THR A 307 -4.98 -1.64 29.10
CA THR A 307 -3.63 -1.17 28.75
C THR A 307 -2.99 -1.95 27.61
N VAL A 308 -3.54 -3.14 27.25
CA VAL A 308 -3.00 -4.00 26.19
C VAL A 308 -3.25 -3.37 24.83
N LYS A 309 -2.17 -3.18 24.07
CA LYS A 309 -2.18 -2.63 22.71
C LYS A 309 -1.90 -3.68 21.63
N TYR A 310 -1.12 -4.69 21.95
CA TYR A 310 -0.61 -5.67 21.00
C TYR A 310 -0.88 -7.09 21.49
N ILE A 311 -1.48 -7.91 20.61
CA ILE A 311 -1.66 -9.36 20.81
C ILE A 311 -0.75 -10.04 19.80
N GLY A 312 0.19 -10.85 20.28
CA GLY A 312 1.23 -11.51 19.49
C GLY A 312 0.72 -12.62 18.57
N GLU A 313 1.62 -13.12 17.76
CA GLU A 313 1.39 -14.28 16.88
C GLU A 313 0.97 -15.49 17.71
N SER A 314 -0.05 -16.23 17.26
CA SER A 314 -0.58 -17.44 17.91
C SER A 314 -0.79 -17.30 19.43
N ALA A 315 -0.92 -16.09 19.97
CA ALA A 315 -0.93 -15.86 21.42
C ALA A 315 -2.04 -16.63 22.16
N PHE A 316 -3.18 -16.85 21.51
CA PHE A 316 -4.33 -17.60 22.02
C PHE A 316 -4.73 -18.77 21.10
N GLU A 317 -3.82 -19.28 20.29
CA GLU A 317 -4.10 -20.38 19.39
C GLU A 317 -4.68 -21.58 20.15
N LYS A 318 -5.73 -22.22 19.60
CA LYS A 318 -6.44 -23.40 20.17
C LYS A 318 -7.06 -23.18 21.55
N SER A 319 -7.22 -21.95 22.02
CA SER A 319 -7.94 -21.65 23.27
C SER A 319 -9.43 -22.01 23.17
N ARG A 320 -10.07 -22.31 24.34
CA ARG A 320 -11.45 -22.86 24.42
C ARG A 320 -12.52 -21.85 24.88
N PHE A 321 -12.23 -20.57 24.98
CA PHE A 321 -13.26 -19.60 25.34
C PHE A 321 -14.34 -19.48 24.25
N SER A 322 -15.62 -19.36 24.68
CA SER A 322 -16.75 -19.25 23.75
C SER A 322 -17.01 -17.82 23.28
N GLU A 323 -16.73 -16.85 24.12
CA GLU A 323 -16.83 -15.42 23.82
C GLU A 323 -15.60 -14.67 24.33
N LEU A 324 -15.16 -13.67 23.57
CA LEU A 324 -14.06 -12.80 23.96
C LEU A 324 -14.39 -11.35 23.61
N ARG A 325 -14.07 -10.44 24.54
CA ARG A 325 -14.12 -9.00 24.31
C ARG A 325 -12.73 -8.42 24.43
N LEU A 326 -12.24 -7.82 23.36
CA LEU A 326 -11.00 -7.06 23.36
C LEU A 326 -11.25 -5.64 23.87
N PRO A 327 -10.39 -5.10 24.76
CA PRO A 327 -10.49 -3.72 25.20
C PRO A 327 -10.20 -2.75 24.06
N ASP A 328 -10.71 -1.52 24.17
CA ASP A 328 -10.54 -0.48 23.14
C ASP A 328 -9.09 0.02 23.00
N SER A 329 -8.18 -0.40 23.86
CA SER A 329 -6.74 -0.16 23.78
C SER A 329 -6.03 -1.00 22.72
N VAL A 330 -6.58 -2.16 22.33
CA VAL A 330 -5.94 -3.07 21.37
C VAL A 330 -5.89 -2.44 19.99
N LEU A 331 -4.68 -2.32 19.45
CA LEU A 331 -4.38 -1.73 18.15
C LEU A 331 -4.09 -2.78 17.09
N GLU A 332 -3.48 -3.91 17.48
CA GLU A 332 -3.06 -4.96 16.55
C GLU A 332 -3.32 -6.35 17.13
N ILE A 333 -3.80 -7.23 16.25
CA ILE A 333 -3.93 -8.67 16.47
C ILE A 333 -2.92 -9.34 15.54
N GLY A 334 -2.04 -10.16 16.11
CA GLY A 334 -0.97 -10.89 15.42
C GLY A 334 -1.47 -11.98 14.49
N ASP A 335 -0.55 -12.53 13.72
CA ASP A 335 -0.84 -13.64 12.82
C ASP A 335 -1.22 -14.89 13.63
N GLY A 336 -2.24 -15.63 13.22
CA GLY A 336 -2.71 -16.81 13.95
C GLY A 336 -3.21 -16.58 15.38
N ALA A 337 -3.31 -15.35 15.87
CA ALA A 337 -3.51 -15.04 17.31
C ALA A 337 -4.65 -15.81 17.98
N PHE A 338 -5.71 -16.12 17.25
CA PHE A 338 -6.87 -16.90 17.70
C PHE A 338 -7.13 -18.10 16.76
N GLN A 339 -6.10 -18.58 16.06
CA GLN A 339 -6.25 -19.71 15.14
C GLN A 339 -6.76 -20.95 15.88
N SER A 340 -7.68 -21.70 15.26
CA SER A 340 -8.23 -22.96 15.79
C SER A 340 -8.88 -22.82 17.17
N CYS A 341 -9.41 -21.65 17.50
CA CYS A 341 -10.28 -21.48 18.67
C CYS A 341 -11.67 -22.07 18.35
N ASP A 342 -11.78 -23.40 18.41
CA ASP A 342 -12.96 -24.16 17.94
C ASP A 342 -14.26 -23.85 18.68
N TYR A 343 -14.17 -23.31 19.88
CA TYR A 343 -15.31 -22.94 20.73
C TYR A 343 -15.71 -21.47 20.60
N LEU A 344 -14.94 -20.64 19.89
CA LEU A 344 -15.19 -19.20 19.77
C LEU A 344 -16.41 -18.93 18.89
N LYS A 345 -17.53 -18.58 19.51
CA LYS A 345 -18.79 -18.18 18.84
C LYS A 345 -18.84 -16.71 18.50
N LYS A 346 -18.28 -15.88 19.39
CA LYS A 346 -18.41 -14.43 19.32
C LYS A 346 -17.13 -13.74 19.76
N ILE A 347 -16.69 -12.75 18.99
CA ILE A 347 -15.63 -11.83 19.39
C ILE A 347 -16.10 -10.39 19.23
N THR A 348 -15.78 -9.54 20.22
CA THR A 348 -15.94 -8.09 20.11
C THR A 348 -14.58 -7.48 19.96
N LEU A 349 -14.32 -6.89 18.79
CA LEU A 349 -13.06 -6.24 18.46
C LEU A 349 -12.95 -4.84 19.07
N SER A 350 -11.72 -4.39 19.32
CA SER A 350 -11.41 -3.03 19.75
C SER A 350 -11.85 -2.00 18.71
N LYS A 351 -12.49 -0.91 19.14
CA LYS A 351 -12.89 0.20 18.23
C LYS A 351 -11.70 0.89 17.58
N ASN A 352 -10.50 0.80 18.18
CA ASN A 352 -9.27 1.41 17.70
C ASN A 352 -8.37 0.42 16.96
N LEU A 353 -8.84 -0.80 16.69
CA LEU A 353 -8.08 -1.84 16.02
C LEU A 353 -7.66 -1.38 14.62
N ARG A 354 -6.38 -1.51 14.30
CA ARG A 354 -5.78 -1.08 13.03
C ARG A 354 -5.38 -2.25 12.12
N ARG A 355 -4.95 -3.36 12.72
CA ARG A 355 -4.47 -4.53 11.98
C ARG A 355 -5.05 -5.82 12.54
N ILE A 356 -5.48 -6.70 11.64
CA ILE A 356 -5.77 -8.11 11.91
C ILE A 356 -4.74 -8.92 11.10
N GLY A 357 -4.01 -9.80 11.78
CA GLY A 357 -2.95 -10.62 11.19
C GLY A 357 -3.46 -11.69 10.23
N SER A 358 -2.53 -12.33 9.52
CA SER A 358 -2.82 -13.48 8.68
C SER A 358 -3.31 -14.65 9.56
N MET A 359 -4.28 -15.42 9.07
CA MET A 359 -4.84 -16.56 9.79
C MET A 359 -5.37 -16.26 11.22
N ALA A 360 -5.52 -14.99 11.60
CA ALA A 360 -5.81 -14.58 12.99
C ALA A 360 -7.02 -15.29 13.62
N PHE A 361 -8.05 -15.62 12.84
CA PHE A 361 -9.24 -16.37 13.24
C PHE A 361 -9.44 -17.62 12.37
N ALA A 362 -8.40 -18.09 11.68
CA ALA A 362 -8.54 -19.28 10.85
C ALA A 362 -8.95 -20.50 11.68
N ASN A 363 -9.78 -21.35 11.10
CA ASN A 363 -10.33 -22.55 11.71
C ASN A 363 -11.20 -22.31 12.97
N CYS A 364 -11.67 -21.07 13.22
CA CYS A 364 -12.71 -20.85 14.24
C CYS A 364 -14.08 -21.29 13.68
N GLY A 365 -14.31 -22.61 13.63
CA GLY A 365 -15.41 -23.23 12.86
C GLY A 365 -16.83 -22.79 13.25
N ILE A 366 -17.03 -22.32 14.47
CA ILE A 366 -18.36 -21.86 14.95
C ILE A 366 -18.48 -20.35 15.07
N LEU A 367 -17.48 -19.57 14.62
CA LEU A 367 -17.55 -18.10 14.61
C LEU A 367 -18.52 -17.63 13.52
N THR A 368 -19.70 -17.15 13.94
CA THR A 368 -20.82 -16.85 13.04
C THR A 368 -20.79 -15.46 12.43
N SER A 369 -20.22 -14.48 13.14
CA SER A 369 -20.16 -13.10 12.68
C SER A 369 -19.03 -12.33 13.37
N VAL A 370 -18.45 -11.39 12.66
CA VAL A 370 -17.44 -10.46 13.19
C VAL A 370 -17.77 -9.07 12.65
N SER A 371 -17.88 -8.10 13.54
CA SER A 371 -17.99 -6.70 13.14
C SER A 371 -16.60 -6.10 13.08
N ILE A 372 -16.21 -5.62 11.90
CA ILE A 372 -14.90 -5.03 11.65
C ILE A 372 -14.98 -3.51 11.89
N PRO A 373 -14.28 -2.95 12.88
CA PRO A 373 -14.29 -1.52 13.14
C PRO A 373 -13.76 -0.69 11.96
N ASP A 374 -14.24 0.55 11.82
CA ASP A 374 -13.82 1.48 10.75
C ASP A 374 -12.35 1.88 10.85
N SER A 375 -11.74 1.70 12.01
CA SER A 375 -10.33 1.95 12.28
C SER A 375 -9.38 0.94 11.61
N VAL A 376 -9.89 -0.25 11.21
CA VAL A 376 -9.07 -1.31 10.60
C VAL A 376 -8.56 -0.86 9.23
N GLN A 377 -7.25 -0.93 9.07
CA GLN A 377 -6.54 -0.50 7.86
C GLN A 377 -6.06 -1.68 7.02
N SER A 378 -5.80 -2.84 7.65
CA SER A 378 -5.33 -4.04 6.96
C SER A 378 -5.82 -5.31 7.63
N ILE A 379 -6.11 -6.31 6.81
CA ILE A 379 -6.43 -7.68 7.22
C ILE A 379 -5.51 -8.62 6.43
N GLY A 380 -4.82 -9.49 7.13
CA GLY A 380 -3.88 -10.45 6.56
C GLY A 380 -4.55 -11.58 5.77
N SER A 381 -3.72 -12.36 5.12
CA SER A 381 -4.12 -13.52 4.31
C SER A 381 -4.85 -14.55 5.16
N ASN A 382 -5.97 -15.08 4.64
CA ASN A 382 -6.73 -16.15 5.30
C ASN A 382 -7.18 -15.85 6.74
N ALA A 383 -7.27 -14.58 7.14
CA ALA A 383 -7.60 -14.21 8.52
C ALA A 383 -8.88 -14.86 9.07
N PHE A 384 -9.83 -15.17 8.21
CA PHE A 384 -11.12 -15.81 8.57
C PHE A 384 -11.34 -17.15 7.84
N TYR A 385 -10.25 -17.81 7.38
CA TYR A 385 -10.34 -19.08 6.69
C TYR A 385 -10.99 -20.16 7.56
N ARG A 386 -11.93 -20.92 6.98
CA ARG A 386 -12.71 -21.97 7.71
C ARG A 386 -13.44 -21.45 8.95
N THR A 387 -13.99 -20.24 8.90
CA THR A 387 -14.98 -19.79 9.88
C THR A 387 -16.39 -20.01 9.32
N PHE A 388 -17.37 -20.25 10.18
CA PHE A 388 -18.78 -20.35 9.75
C PHE A 388 -19.24 -19.08 9.01
N ALA A 389 -18.80 -17.91 9.46
CA ALA A 389 -19.08 -16.63 8.82
C ALA A 389 -18.66 -16.56 7.34
N VAL A 390 -17.61 -17.28 6.94
CA VAL A 390 -17.12 -17.37 5.57
C VAL A 390 -17.71 -18.57 4.83
N ASP A 391 -17.69 -19.75 5.44
CA ASP A 391 -18.03 -21.02 4.78
C ASP A 391 -19.53 -21.15 4.48
N SER A 392 -20.39 -20.55 5.32
CA SER A 392 -21.83 -20.51 5.10
C SER A 392 -22.26 -19.67 3.87
N GLN A 393 -21.39 -18.82 3.36
CA GLN A 393 -21.70 -17.98 2.20
C GLN A 393 -21.68 -18.79 0.89
N LYS A 394 -22.77 -18.71 0.12
CA LYS A 394 -22.88 -19.34 -1.22
C LYS A 394 -22.22 -18.53 -2.35
N THR A 395 -21.79 -17.30 -2.08
CA THR A 395 -21.18 -16.41 -3.07
C THR A 395 -19.73 -16.80 -3.37
N ALA A 396 -19.30 -16.61 -4.60
CA ALA A 396 -17.92 -16.90 -5.03
C ALA A 396 -16.91 -15.97 -4.35
N VAL A 397 -17.25 -14.69 -4.14
CA VAL A 397 -16.46 -13.76 -3.33
C VAL A 397 -17.00 -13.80 -1.92
N LYS A 398 -16.12 -13.98 -0.95
CA LYS A 398 -16.44 -14.07 0.48
C LYS A 398 -16.22 -12.72 1.17
N TYR A 399 -17.15 -12.36 2.03
CA TYR A 399 -17.17 -11.06 2.71
C TYR A 399 -17.31 -11.20 4.22
N ILE A 400 -16.63 -10.36 4.98
CA ILE A 400 -16.87 -10.12 6.40
C ILE A 400 -17.06 -8.61 6.58
N ASP A 401 -18.24 -8.20 7.02
CA ASP A 401 -18.57 -6.79 7.32
C ASP A 401 -18.04 -5.78 6.27
N GLY A 402 -18.31 -6.05 4.99
CA GLY A 402 -17.86 -5.21 3.87
C GLY A 402 -16.39 -5.38 3.45
N TRP A 403 -15.61 -6.24 4.07
CA TRP A 403 -14.28 -6.63 3.63
C TRP A 403 -14.34 -7.87 2.74
N VAL A 404 -13.63 -7.85 1.61
CA VAL A 404 -13.39 -9.05 0.80
C VAL A 404 -12.28 -9.86 1.48
N VAL A 405 -12.61 -11.05 1.96
CA VAL A 405 -11.67 -11.91 2.70
C VAL A 405 -11.14 -13.06 1.87
N ALA A 406 -11.86 -13.50 0.85
CA ALA A 406 -11.41 -14.51 -0.11
C ALA A 406 -12.21 -14.46 -1.40
N ALA A 407 -11.58 -14.80 -2.51
CA ALA A 407 -12.21 -15.02 -3.79
C ALA A 407 -11.52 -16.22 -4.47
N PRO A 408 -11.94 -17.45 -4.13
CA PRO A 408 -11.31 -18.65 -4.66
C PRO A 408 -11.49 -18.72 -6.18
N ALA A 409 -10.51 -19.26 -6.87
CA ALA A 409 -10.33 -19.47 -8.32
C ALA A 409 -11.54 -19.08 -9.20
N LEU A 410 -11.71 -17.80 -9.45
CA LEU A 410 -12.76 -17.26 -10.32
C LEU A 410 -12.27 -17.16 -11.75
N GLN A 411 -13.15 -17.48 -12.71
CA GLN A 411 -12.87 -17.28 -14.12
C GLN A 411 -13.62 -16.03 -14.65
N GLY A 412 -12.99 -15.25 -15.53
CA GLY A 412 -13.63 -14.14 -16.19
C GLY A 412 -13.42 -12.78 -15.52
N ARG A 413 -14.26 -11.80 -15.91
CA ARG A 413 -14.24 -10.46 -15.34
C ARG A 413 -15.05 -10.42 -14.06
N LEU A 414 -14.54 -9.76 -13.06
CA LEU A 414 -15.22 -9.61 -11.78
C LEU A 414 -15.44 -8.14 -11.43
N THR A 415 -16.63 -7.83 -10.96
CA THR A 415 -16.97 -6.49 -10.44
C THR A 415 -17.38 -6.63 -8.99
N LEU A 416 -16.66 -5.98 -8.09
CA LEU A 416 -16.99 -5.96 -6.66
C LEU A 416 -18.24 -5.12 -6.40
N LYS A 417 -18.88 -5.34 -5.26
CA LYS A 417 -19.97 -4.48 -4.78
C LYS A 417 -19.45 -3.07 -4.48
N LYS A 418 -20.30 -2.06 -4.62
CA LYS A 418 -19.93 -0.66 -4.35
C LYS A 418 -19.70 -0.36 -2.86
N ASP A 419 -20.30 -1.14 -1.99
CA ASP A 419 -20.25 -1.04 -0.53
C ASP A 419 -19.06 -1.76 0.11
N VAL A 420 -18.16 -2.33 -0.71
CA VAL A 420 -16.89 -2.90 -0.21
C VAL A 420 -16.07 -1.82 0.48
N ARG A 421 -15.69 -2.08 1.74
CA ARG A 421 -14.89 -1.18 2.60
C ARG A 421 -13.40 -1.46 2.48
N GLY A 422 -13.02 -2.73 2.34
CA GLY A 422 -11.63 -3.15 2.24
C GLY A 422 -11.44 -4.48 1.52
N ILE A 423 -10.18 -4.78 1.20
CA ILE A 423 -9.77 -6.02 0.54
C ILE A 423 -8.57 -6.59 1.32
N CYS A 424 -8.72 -7.81 1.81
CA CYS A 424 -7.68 -8.52 2.56
C CYS A 424 -6.48 -8.87 1.70
N GLU A 425 -5.37 -9.16 2.34
CA GLU A 425 -4.20 -9.73 1.68
C GLU A 425 -4.56 -11.07 1.02
N ASP A 426 -3.98 -11.32 -0.16
CA ASP A 426 -4.19 -12.52 -0.97
C ASP A 426 -5.65 -12.82 -1.35
N ALA A 427 -6.60 -11.90 -1.11
CA ALA A 427 -8.02 -12.16 -1.39
C ALA A 427 -8.28 -12.57 -2.84
N PHE A 428 -7.48 -12.08 -3.78
CA PHE A 428 -7.52 -12.42 -5.22
C PHE A 428 -6.17 -12.99 -5.70
N LEU A 429 -5.53 -13.81 -4.90
CA LEU A 429 -4.28 -14.47 -5.30
C LEU A 429 -4.50 -15.31 -6.56
N SER A 430 -3.60 -15.18 -7.55
CA SER A 430 -3.66 -15.87 -8.84
C SER A 430 -4.89 -15.55 -9.72
N PHE A 431 -5.61 -14.46 -9.45
CA PHE A 431 -6.70 -14.00 -10.31
C PHE A 431 -6.14 -13.19 -11.49
N GLU A 432 -6.13 -13.77 -12.69
CA GLU A 432 -5.43 -13.24 -13.89
C GLU A 432 -6.28 -12.36 -14.80
N LYS A 433 -7.53 -12.07 -14.45
CA LYS A 433 -8.46 -11.36 -15.33
C LYS A 433 -8.70 -9.91 -14.89
N GLU A 434 -9.80 -9.33 -15.33
CA GLU A 434 -10.18 -7.96 -15.05
C GLU A 434 -10.96 -7.87 -13.73
N LEU A 435 -10.44 -7.11 -12.76
CA LEU A 435 -11.10 -6.85 -11.47
C LEU A 435 -11.55 -5.40 -11.40
N THR A 436 -12.85 -5.16 -11.20
CA THR A 436 -13.40 -3.82 -10.99
C THR A 436 -13.56 -3.55 -9.49
N VAL A 437 -12.88 -2.49 -9.01
CA VAL A 437 -12.89 -2.03 -7.61
C VAL A 437 -13.34 -0.59 -7.55
N PHE A 438 -14.42 -0.32 -6.81
CA PHE A 438 -14.99 1.02 -6.63
C PHE A 438 -14.31 1.78 -5.49
N LYS A 439 -14.50 3.10 -5.46
CA LYS A 439 -13.94 4.02 -4.45
C LYS A 439 -14.35 3.72 -3.01
N GLY A 440 -15.42 2.94 -2.82
CA GLY A 440 -15.84 2.46 -1.49
C GLY A 440 -14.77 1.66 -0.77
N ALA A 441 -13.98 0.86 -1.49
CA ALA A 441 -12.83 0.14 -0.95
C ALA A 441 -11.72 1.13 -0.56
N LYS A 442 -11.73 1.55 0.71
CA LYS A 442 -10.77 2.52 1.26
C LYS A 442 -9.43 1.88 1.65
N HIS A 443 -9.47 0.60 2.05
CA HIS A 443 -8.33 -0.14 2.56
C HIS A 443 -8.03 -1.34 1.66
N ILE A 444 -6.80 -1.43 1.19
CA ILE A 444 -6.35 -2.52 0.33
C ILE A 444 -5.06 -3.04 0.94
N SER A 445 -5.10 -4.25 1.48
CA SER A 445 -3.94 -4.90 2.10
C SER A 445 -2.86 -5.23 1.04
N SER A 446 -1.65 -5.50 1.50
CA SER A 446 -0.56 -5.92 0.60
C SER A 446 -0.98 -7.15 -0.21
N HIS A 447 -0.52 -7.24 -1.45
CA HIS A 447 -0.78 -8.36 -2.38
C HIS A 447 -2.26 -8.77 -2.55
N ALA A 448 -3.21 -7.89 -2.21
CA ALA A 448 -4.66 -8.17 -2.27
C ALA A 448 -5.12 -8.69 -3.64
N PHE A 449 -4.50 -8.22 -4.72
CA PHE A 449 -4.76 -8.65 -6.10
C PHE A 449 -3.57 -8.35 -7.03
N GLY A 450 -3.54 -9.02 -8.20
CA GLY A 450 -2.53 -8.81 -9.25
C GLY A 450 -1.24 -9.59 -9.01
N TYR A 451 -1.25 -10.57 -8.13
CA TYR A 451 -0.11 -11.40 -7.76
C TYR A 451 -0.44 -12.90 -7.76
N CYS A 452 0.60 -13.71 -7.97
CA CYS A 452 0.64 -15.14 -7.63
C CYS A 452 1.85 -15.42 -6.73
N LYS A 453 1.87 -16.59 -6.11
CA LYS A 453 3.02 -17.07 -5.30
C LYS A 453 3.78 -18.16 -6.07
N SER A 454 5.10 -18.06 -6.07
CA SER A 454 6.00 -19.08 -6.61
C SER A 454 7.27 -19.15 -5.75
N GLY A 455 7.59 -20.33 -5.22
CA GLY A 455 8.75 -20.51 -4.33
C GLY A 455 8.76 -19.58 -3.12
N GLY A 456 7.57 -19.27 -2.55
CA GLY A 456 7.43 -18.35 -1.42
C GLY A 456 7.40 -16.86 -1.79
N ASN A 457 7.73 -16.49 -3.02
CA ASN A 457 7.78 -15.10 -3.47
C ASN A 457 6.51 -14.67 -4.21
N TYR A 458 6.16 -13.39 -4.09
CA TYR A 458 5.09 -12.78 -4.86
C TYR A 458 5.57 -12.34 -6.23
N LEU A 459 4.91 -12.85 -7.28
CA LEU A 459 5.15 -12.47 -8.67
C LEU A 459 3.94 -11.72 -9.23
N LYS A 460 4.20 -10.66 -10.00
CA LYS A 460 3.12 -9.90 -10.66
C LYS A 460 2.51 -10.68 -11.82
N LEU A 461 1.19 -10.70 -11.89
CA LEU A 461 0.45 -11.34 -12.96
C LEU A 461 0.49 -10.47 -14.24
N LYS A 462 0.99 -11.03 -15.34
CA LYS A 462 1.13 -10.33 -16.64
C LYS A 462 -0.23 -9.93 -17.25
N ASN A 463 -1.25 -10.76 -17.05
CA ASN A 463 -2.58 -10.63 -17.68
C ASN A 463 -3.63 -9.95 -16.80
N PHE A 464 -3.27 -9.59 -15.55
CA PHE A 464 -4.17 -8.90 -14.65
C PHE A 464 -4.39 -7.44 -15.06
N ILE A 465 -5.67 -6.99 -15.02
CA ILE A 465 -6.06 -5.59 -15.26
C ILE A 465 -6.98 -5.14 -14.14
N LEU A 466 -6.57 -4.10 -13.42
CA LEU A 466 -7.43 -3.44 -12.47
C LEU A 466 -8.31 -2.40 -13.17
N VAL A 467 -9.60 -2.41 -12.91
CA VAL A 467 -10.55 -1.36 -13.33
C VAL A 467 -10.97 -0.59 -12.09
N CYS A 468 -10.66 0.69 -12.05
CA CYS A 468 -10.89 1.49 -10.84
C CYS A 468 -11.21 2.96 -11.16
N GLU A 469 -11.74 3.67 -10.16
CA GLU A 469 -11.97 5.09 -10.25
C GLU A 469 -10.68 5.88 -10.02
N LYS A 470 -10.54 7.01 -10.70
CA LYS A 470 -9.37 7.91 -10.54
C LYS A 470 -9.22 8.34 -9.09
N ASN A 471 -7.98 8.32 -8.59
CA ASN A 471 -7.60 8.70 -7.22
C ASN A 471 -8.21 7.84 -6.09
N SER A 472 -8.89 6.73 -6.41
CA SER A 472 -9.33 5.73 -5.42
C SER A 472 -8.13 5.02 -4.76
N ALA A 473 -8.36 4.34 -3.63
CA ALA A 473 -7.33 3.51 -3.01
C ALA A 473 -6.79 2.44 -3.97
N ALA A 474 -7.67 1.83 -4.78
CA ALA A 474 -7.29 0.86 -5.80
C ALA A 474 -6.38 1.47 -6.87
N HIS A 475 -6.67 2.70 -7.33
CA HIS A 475 -5.80 3.40 -8.28
C HIS A 475 -4.41 3.68 -7.69
N LYS A 476 -4.36 4.20 -6.43
CA LYS A 476 -3.09 4.44 -5.73
C LYS A 476 -2.30 3.16 -5.51
N PHE A 477 -2.99 2.07 -5.15
CA PHE A 477 -2.38 0.75 -5.00
C PHE A 477 -1.75 0.27 -6.31
N ALA A 478 -2.47 0.38 -7.45
CA ALA A 478 -1.95 0.00 -8.75
C ALA A 478 -0.71 0.80 -9.16
N LEU A 479 -0.72 2.12 -8.95
CA LEU A 479 0.42 3.00 -9.22
C LEU A 479 1.65 2.62 -8.37
N LYS A 480 1.46 2.47 -7.05
CA LYS A 480 2.54 2.09 -6.12
C LYS A 480 3.18 0.76 -6.49
N ASN A 481 2.37 -0.20 -6.95
CA ASN A 481 2.82 -1.56 -7.22
C ASN A 481 3.12 -1.83 -8.72
N GLY A 482 2.99 -0.84 -9.60
CA GLY A 482 3.23 -1.00 -11.03
C GLY A 482 2.32 -2.03 -11.70
N LEU A 483 1.03 -2.11 -11.30
CA LEU A 483 0.04 -2.99 -11.89
C LEU A 483 -0.62 -2.31 -13.10
N LYS A 484 -1.03 -3.10 -14.09
CA LYS A 484 -1.84 -2.60 -15.22
C LYS A 484 -3.23 -2.19 -14.73
N PHE A 485 -3.70 -1.01 -15.13
CA PHE A 485 -5.04 -0.54 -14.74
C PHE A 485 -5.75 0.24 -15.84
N ARG A 486 -7.07 0.33 -15.73
CA ARG A 486 -7.96 1.15 -16.55
C ARG A 486 -8.86 2.00 -15.65
N ILE A 487 -8.92 3.29 -15.93
CA ILE A 487 -9.76 4.22 -15.17
C ILE A 487 -11.19 4.17 -15.70
N ILE A 488 -12.16 4.04 -14.79
CA ILE A 488 -13.57 4.24 -15.05
C ILE A 488 -14.07 5.49 -14.35
N CYS A 489 -15.13 6.05 -14.89
CA CYS A 489 -15.87 7.13 -14.27
C CYS A 489 -17.36 6.77 -14.27
N LEU A 490 -17.98 6.78 -13.09
CA LEU A 490 -19.40 6.46 -12.92
C LEU A 490 -20.31 7.67 -13.23
N HIS A 491 -19.71 8.83 -13.47
CA HIS A 491 -20.40 10.08 -13.75
C HIS A 491 -21.40 10.50 -12.65
N GLU A 492 -21.13 10.17 -11.41
CA GLU A 492 -21.98 10.50 -10.27
C GLU A 492 -21.86 11.99 -9.88
N ASN A 493 -20.68 12.59 -10.05
CA ASN A 493 -20.40 13.98 -9.73
C ASN A 493 -20.63 14.87 -10.95
N LEU A 494 -21.86 15.40 -11.08
CA LEU A 494 -22.27 16.22 -12.22
C LEU A 494 -22.19 17.71 -11.90
N SER A 495 -21.81 18.52 -12.90
CA SER A 495 -21.89 19.96 -12.84
C SER A 495 -23.34 20.43 -12.69
N GLY A 496 -23.53 21.68 -12.27
CA GLY A 496 -24.76 22.40 -12.55
C GLY A 496 -25.02 22.49 -14.07
N TRP A 497 -26.20 22.99 -14.45
CA TRP A 497 -26.50 23.21 -15.86
C TRP A 497 -25.61 24.33 -16.43
N ILE A 498 -24.84 24.02 -17.46
CA ILE A 498 -24.01 24.94 -18.24
C ILE A 498 -24.78 25.30 -19.51
N THR A 499 -25.02 26.58 -19.76
CA THR A 499 -25.73 27.04 -20.95
C THR A 499 -24.77 27.17 -22.13
N ASP A 500 -24.93 26.30 -23.14
CA ASP A 500 -24.14 26.33 -24.38
C ASP A 500 -24.63 27.41 -25.32
N LYS A 501 -25.95 27.50 -25.44
CA LYS A 501 -26.61 28.46 -26.29
C LYS A 501 -27.83 29.02 -25.59
N LYS A 502 -27.90 30.37 -25.46
CA LYS A 502 -29.06 31.06 -24.90
C LYS A 502 -30.26 30.94 -25.84
N ALA A 503 -31.43 30.68 -25.30
CA ALA A 503 -32.65 30.68 -26.09
C ALA A 503 -33.01 32.13 -26.46
N THR A 504 -33.42 32.33 -27.71
CA THR A 504 -33.93 33.59 -28.25
C THR A 504 -35.40 33.45 -28.64
N ALA A 505 -36.01 34.52 -29.16
CA ALA A 505 -37.37 34.44 -29.69
C ALA A 505 -37.44 33.67 -31.02
N SER A 506 -36.34 33.51 -31.73
CA SER A 506 -36.25 32.82 -33.04
C SER A 506 -35.62 31.43 -32.96
N SER A 507 -34.87 31.13 -31.92
CA SER A 507 -34.16 29.85 -31.79
C SER A 507 -34.18 29.33 -30.36
N ALA A 508 -34.28 28.01 -30.23
CA ALA A 508 -34.10 27.32 -28.98
C ALA A 508 -32.64 27.42 -28.54
N GLY A 509 -32.42 27.41 -27.26
CA GLY A 509 -31.10 27.27 -26.65
C GLY A 509 -30.75 25.81 -26.36
N SER A 510 -29.56 25.59 -25.82
CA SER A 510 -29.11 24.31 -25.30
C SER A 510 -28.33 24.52 -24.00
N ARG A 511 -28.36 23.52 -23.15
CA ARG A 511 -27.56 23.42 -21.95
C ARG A 511 -27.15 21.98 -21.74
N HIS A 512 -26.03 21.80 -21.06
CA HIS A 512 -25.56 20.47 -20.73
C HIS A 512 -25.15 20.38 -19.27
N LYS A 513 -25.02 19.13 -18.79
CA LYS A 513 -24.29 18.76 -17.57
C LYS A 513 -23.11 17.92 -17.96
N SER A 514 -21.95 18.23 -17.39
CA SER A 514 -20.72 17.45 -17.55
C SER A 514 -20.37 16.77 -16.24
N CYS A 515 -19.71 15.63 -16.33
CA CYS A 515 -19.05 15.05 -15.17
C CYS A 515 -17.90 15.95 -14.73
N LEU A 516 -17.86 16.30 -13.43
CA LEU A 516 -16.81 17.15 -12.88
C LEU A 516 -15.45 16.41 -12.81
N ASP A 517 -15.48 15.06 -12.77
CA ASP A 517 -14.28 14.25 -12.65
C ASP A 517 -13.59 14.03 -14.01
N CYS A 518 -14.33 13.58 -15.03
CA CYS A 518 -13.77 13.22 -16.35
C CYS A 518 -14.08 14.24 -17.45
N LYS A 519 -14.86 15.31 -17.15
CA LYS A 519 -15.26 16.39 -18.07
C LYS A 519 -16.18 15.96 -19.22
N LYS A 520 -16.56 14.70 -19.30
CA LYS A 520 -17.49 14.23 -20.35
C LYS A 520 -18.87 14.82 -20.19
N VAL A 521 -19.47 15.28 -21.28
CA VAL A 521 -20.88 15.71 -21.31
C VAL A 521 -21.78 14.48 -21.15
N ILE A 522 -22.62 14.50 -20.12
CA ILE A 522 -23.45 13.36 -19.74
C ILE A 522 -24.91 13.56 -20.12
N ARG A 523 -25.39 14.79 -20.02
CA ARG A 523 -26.77 15.13 -20.34
C ARG A 523 -26.83 16.45 -21.06
N THR A 524 -27.61 16.50 -22.14
CA THR A 524 -27.94 17.72 -22.89
C THR A 524 -29.43 17.96 -22.84
N GLU A 525 -29.83 19.21 -22.81
CA GLU A 525 -31.22 19.61 -22.79
C GLU A 525 -31.43 20.83 -23.66
N LYS A 526 -32.56 20.86 -24.41
CA LYS A 526 -32.98 22.05 -25.16
C LYS A 526 -33.64 23.05 -24.21
N ILE A 527 -33.23 24.31 -24.28
CA ILE A 527 -33.91 25.40 -23.62
C ILE A 527 -34.99 25.93 -24.58
N PRO A 528 -36.27 25.88 -24.19
CA PRO A 528 -37.34 26.35 -25.06
C PRO A 528 -37.13 27.78 -25.56
N ILE A 529 -37.60 28.08 -26.77
CA ILE A 529 -37.52 29.44 -27.31
C ILE A 529 -38.27 30.43 -26.40
N LYS A 530 -37.77 31.63 -26.34
CA LYS A 530 -38.42 32.70 -25.57
C LYS A 530 -39.60 33.33 -26.35
N LYS A 531 -40.57 33.85 -25.63
CA LYS A 531 -41.59 34.71 -26.26
C LYS A 531 -40.94 35.92 -26.92
N CYS A 532 -41.52 36.39 -28.01
CA CYS A 532 -41.08 37.64 -28.64
C CYS A 532 -41.17 38.83 -27.68
N ALA A 533 -40.38 39.85 -27.92
CA ALA A 533 -40.61 41.17 -27.32
C ALA A 533 -41.93 41.78 -27.82
N ALA A 534 -42.47 42.72 -27.07
CA ALA A 534 -43.63 43.48 -27.51
C ALA A 534 -43.29 44.23 -28.81
N PRO A 535 -44.13 44.15 -29.85
CA PRO A 535 -43.91 44.91 -31.08
C PRO A 535 -43.87 46.41 -30.79
N VAL A 536 -42.92 47.12 -31.40
CA VAL A 536 -42.82 48.58 -31.33
C VAL A 536 -43.77 49.14 -32.36
N LEU A 537 -44.85 49.73 -31.88
CA LEU A 537 -45.85 50.38 -32.72
C LEU A 537 -45.28 51.63 -33.39
N SER A 538 -45.51 51.80 -34.70
CA SER A 538 -45.12 53.02 -35.43
C SER A 538 -46.21 54.01 -35.46
N ARG A 539 -47.32 53.69 -36.12
CA ARG A 539 -48.47 54.65 -36.23
C ARG A 539 -49.79 53.96 -36.58
N ALA A 540 -50.88 54.61 -36.28
CA ALA A 540 -52.18 54.26 -36.84
C ALA A 540 -52.65 55.46 -37.67
N VAL A 541 -52.97 55.24 -38.93
CA VAL A 541 -53.31 56.36 -39.90
C VAL A 541 -54.61 56.02 -40.58
N LYS A 542 -55.45 57.07 -40.70
CA LYS A 542 -56.66 57.04 -41.52
C LYS A 542 -56.28 57.04 -43.00
N THR A 543 -56.82 56.09 -43.76
CA THR A 543 -56.64 55.98 -45.22
C THR A 543 -58.01 55.74 -45.84
N LYS A 544 -58.58 56.76 -46.49
CA LYS A 544 -59.95 56.67 -47.03
C LYS A 544 -60.95 56.27 -45.92
N SER A 545 -61.55 55.12 -45.96
CA SER A 545 -62.56 54.56 -45.03
C SER A 545 -62.05 53.54 -44.06
N VAL A 546 -60.72 53.39 -43.88
CA VAL A 546 -60.09 52.41 -43.04
C VAL A 546 -58.96 52.95 -42.20
N VAL A 547 -58.58 52.27 -41.12
CA VAL A 547 -57.37 52.58 -40.31
C VAL A 547 -56.27 51.59 -40.61
N LYS A 548 -55.11 52.10 -41.06
CA LYS A 548 -53.90 51.29 -41.23
C LYS A 548 -53.01 51.45 -40.03
N VAL A 549 -52.70 50.30 -39.35
CA VAL A 549 -51.79 50.25 -38.19
C VAL A 549 -50.46 49.59 -38.66
N THR A 550 -49.33 50.19 -38.25
CA THR A 550 -48.01 49.72 -38.62
C THR A 550 -47.12 49.60 -37.39
N TRP A 551 -46.18 48.67 -37.44
CA TRP A 551 -45.21 48.44 -36.38
C TRP A 551 -43.89 47.97 -36.95
N LYS A 552 -42.80 48.00 -36.12
CA LYS A 552 -41.49 47.53 -36.52
C LYS A 552 -41.43 46.01 -36.48
N LYS A 553 -40.59 45.39 -37.34
CA LYS A 553 -40.33 43.94 -37.35
C LYS A 553 -39.86 43.50 -35.94
N THR A 554 -40.46 42.45 -35.41
CA THR A 554 -40.12 41.90 -34.10
C THR A 554 -39.36 40.60 -34.31
N ALA A 555 -38.16 40.46 -33.73
CA ALA A 555 -37.32 39.30 -33.85
C ALA A 555 -38.07 38.03 -33.38
N GLY A 556 -38.01 36.98 -34.20
CA GLY A 556 -38.61 35.69 -33.90
C GLY A 556 -40.13 35.61 -34.05
N ALA A 557 -40.81 36.69 -34.46
CA ALA A 557 -42.25 36.71 -34.70
C ALA A 557 -42.57 35.93 -35.96
N LYS A 558 -43.49 34.98 -35.86
CA LYS A 558 -44.08 34.26 -37.01
C LYS A 558 -45.37 34.92 -37.49
N SER A 559 -46.11 35.54 -36.58
CA SER A 559 -47.33 36.29 -36.87
C SER A 559 -47.59 37.33 -35.78
N PHE A 560 -48.54 38.20 -36.03
CA PHE A 560 -48.96 39.30 -35.13
C PHE A 560 -50.46 39.24 -34.93
N VAL A 561 -50.90 39.39 -33.68
CA VAL A 561 -52.30 39.57 -33.30
C VAL A 561 -52.51 41.04 -33.01
N VAL A 562 -53.42 41.63 -33.78
CA VAL A 562 -53.77 43.08 -33.64
C VAL A 562 -54.98 43.23 -32.73
N LEU A 563 -54.89 44.10 -31.77
CA LEU A 563 -55.94 44.38 -30.79
C LEU A 563 -56.37 45.84 -30.91
N ARG A 564 -57.63 46.04 -30.67
CA ARG A 564 -58.26 47.34 -30.71
C ARG A 564 -59.11 47.59 -29.45
N LYS A 565 -59.19 48.83 -29.01
CA LYS A 565 -60.14 49.30 -27.97
C LYS A 565 -60.63 50.65 -28.25
N THR A 566 -61.83 51.05 -27.69
CA THR A 566 -62.37 52.39 -27.65
C THR A 566 -62.28 52.91 -26.24
N GLY A 567 -61.80 54.15 -26.07
CA GLY A 567 -61.68 54.84 -24.77
C GLY A 567 -60.98 53.97 -23.71
N LYS A 568 -61.57 53.78 -22.54
CA LYS A 568 -61.08 52.96 -21.42
C LYS A 568 -61.48 51.49 -21.56
N GLY A 569 -62.09 51.06 -22.69
CA GLY A 569 -62.56 49.68 -22.92
C GLY A 569 -61.44 48.64 -22.93
N LYS A 570 -61.86 47.37 -22.85
CA LYS A 570 -60.93 46.23 -22.92
C LYS A 570 -60.39 46.02 -24.34
N TRP A 571 -59.15 45.53 -24.46
CA TRP A 571 -58.55 45.15 -25.73
C TRP A 571 -59.29 43.97 -26.35
N LYS A 572 -59.75 44.11 -27.59
CA LYS A 572 -60.38 43.05 -28.38
C LYS A 572 -59.51 42.73 -29.59
N SER A 573 -59.25 41.46 -29.86
CA SER A 573 -58.54 41.03 -31.07
C SER A 573 -59.40 41.28 -32.30
N ILE A 574 -58.82 41.95 -33.30
CA ILE A 574 -59.48 42.26 -34.56
C ILE A 574 -58.93 41.57 -35.76
N GLY A 575 -57.81 40.78 -35.58
CA GLY A 575 -57.26 39.97 -36.64
C GLY A 575 -55.80 39.57 -36.39
N THR A 576 -55.31 38.70 -37.26
CA THR A 576 -53.93 38.20 -37.22
C THR A 576 -53.30 38.43 -38.61
N THR A 577 -52.01 38.74 -38.64
CA THR A 577 -51.27 38.97 -39.89
C THR A 577 -49.82 38.52 -39.73
N THR A 578 -49.17 38.14 -40.83
CA THR A 578 -47.71 37.91 -40.87
C THR A 578 -46.92 39.17 -41.28
N LYS A 579 -47.63 40.19 -41.80
CA LYS A 579 -47.04 41.46 -42.22
C LYS A 579 -46.84 42.38 -40.99
N THR A 580 -46.04 43.42 -41.13
CA THR A 580 -45.82 44.48 -40.09
C THR A 580 -46.85 45.60 -40.19
N SER A 581 -47.96 45.36 -40.83
CA SER A 581 -49.08 46.26 -40.94
C SER A 581 -50.43 45.51 -40.98
N PHE A 582 -51.48 46.18 -40.55
CA PHE A 582 -52.82 45.62 -40.55
C PHE A 582 -53.80 46.72 -40.91
N VAL A 583 -54.83 46.44 -41.72
CA VAL A 583 -55.88 47.36 -42.12
C VAL A 583 -57.17 47.01 -41.39
N ASP A 584 -57.62 47.88 -40.50
CA ASP A 584 -58.88 47.68 -39.82
C ASP A 584 -60.04 48.32 -40.66
N ARG A 585 -60.70 47.39 -41.39
CA ARG A 585 -61.87 47.73 -42.24
C ARG A 585 -63.17 47.80 -41.47
N LYS A 586 -63.19 47.43 -40.19
CA LYS A 586 -64.37 47.43 -39.33
C LYS A 586 -64.38 48.65 -38.39
N ALA A 587 -63.47 49.61 -38.58
CA ALA A 587 -63.50 50.88 -37.86
C ALA A 587 -64.68 51.73 -38.34
N LYS A 588 -65.41 52.38 -37.41
CA LYS A 588 -66.59 53.24 -37.74
C LYS A 588 -66.13 54.66 -37.82
N LYS A 589 -66.72 55.44 -38.76
CA LYS A 589 -66.48 56.90 -38.95
C LYS A 589 -66.85 57.67 -37.68
N GLY A 590 -66.00 58.62 -37.29
CA GLY A 590 -66.22 59.47 -36.12
C GLY A 590 -65.65 58.84 -34.80
N VAL A 591 -65.35 57.51 -34.77
CA VAL A 591 -64.93 56.87 -33.56
C VAL A 591 -63.40 56.88 -33.44
N LYS A 592 -62.84 57.22 -32.23
CA LYS A 592 -61.42 57.13 -31.91
C LYS A 592 -61.09 55.77 -31.34
N TYR A 593 -60.23 55.06 -32.04
CA TYR A 593 -59.72 53.71 -31.65
C TYR A 593 -58.26 53.78 -31.21
N THR A 594 -57.91 52.95 -30.24
CA THR A 594 -56.50 52.70 -29.85
C THR A 594 -56.14 51.25 -30.23
N TYR A 595 -55.00 51.11 -30.86
CA TYR A 595 -54.50 49.80 -31.37
C TYR A 595 -53.25 49.41 -30.63
N THR A 596 -53.09 48.10 -30.42
CA THR A 596 -51.85 47.50 -29.96
C THR A 596 -51.65 46.15 -30.69
N VAL A 597 -50.44 45.58 -30.63
CA VAL A 597 -50.08 44.41 -31.34
C VAL A 597 -49.29 43.48 -30.42
N ARG A 598 -49.57 42.16 -30.55
CA ARG A 598 -48.80 41.11 -29.91
C ARG A 598 -48.13 40.29 -31.00
N ALA A 599 -46.83 40.05 -30.86
CA ALA A 599 -46.10 39.08 -31.70
C ALA A 599 -46.39 37.66 -31.21
N LYS A 600 -46.44 36.68 -32.11
CA LYS A 600 -46.66 35.28 -31.83
C LYS A 600 -45.51 34.47 -32.42
N ASN A 601 -44.91 33.58 -31.61
CA ASN A 601 -44.00 32.55 -32.03
C ASN A 601 -44.41 31.21 -31.41
N ALA A 602 -43.57 30.16 -31.50
CA ALA A 602 -43.87 28.88 -30.89
C ALA A 602 -43.94 28.91 -29.32
N ALA A 603 -43.31 29.89 -28.68
CA ALA A 603 -43.46 30.12 -27.25
C ALA A 603 -44.75 30.85 -26.84
N GLY A 604 -45.56 31.24 -27.80
CA GLY A 604 -46.83 31.93 -27.59
C GLY A 604 -46.81 33.43 -27.88
N LEU A 605 -47.78 34.15 -27.33
CA LEU A 605 -47.95 35.57 -27.54
C LEU A 605 -47.04 36.43 -26.69
N SER A 606 -46.43 37.45 -27.28
CA SER A 606 -45.66 38.48 -26.59
C SER A 606 -46.50 39.35 -25.64
N PRO A 607 -45.88 40.10 -24.73
CA PRO A 607 -46.50 41.27 -24.16
C PRO A 607 -46.96 42.25 -25.27
N TYR A 608 -47.76 43.26 -24.93
CA TYR A 608 -48.14 44.34 -25.82
C TYR A 608 -47.96 45.71 -25.13
N SER A 609 -47.84 46.77 -25.91
CA SER A 609 -47.76 48.10 -25.38
C SER A 609 -49.13 48.55 -24.81
N LYS A 610 -49.15 48.79 -23.50
CA LYS A 610 -50.38 49.25 -22.82
C LYS A 610 -50.88 50.59 -23.37
N LYS A 611 -49.98 51.53 -23.81
CA LYS A 611 -50.29 52.82 -24.34
C LYS A 611 -50.94 52.71 -25.72
N GLY A 612 -50.47 51.86 -26.60
CA GLY A 612 -51.00 51.74 -27.96
C GLY A 612 -50.78 52.94 -28.85
N VAL A 613 -51.31 52.89 -30.07
CA VAL A 613 -51.37 54.02 -30.99
C VAL A 613 -52.84 54.30 -31.32
N SER A 614 -53.24 55.57 -31.40
CA SER A 614 -54.65 55.97 -31.57
C SER A 614 -54.88 56.63 -32.92
N CYS A 615 -56.06 56.43 -33.49
CA CYS A 615 -56.54 57.11 -34.68
C CYS A 615 -58.06 57.25 -34.64
N LYS A 616 -58.57 58.37 -35.09
CA LYS A 616 -60.00 58.62 -35.31
C LYS A 616 -60.27 58.49 -36.80
N LEU A 617 -61.21 57.57 -37.18
CA LEU A 617 -61.58 57.39 -38.57
C LEU A 617 -62.52 58.51 -39.05
#